data_40e5b4da94c31cde5574adfef54aafff
#
_entry.id   40e5b4da94c31cde5574adfef54aafff
#
_cell.length_a   1.000
_cell.length_b   1.000
_cell.length_c   1.000
_cell.angle_alpha   90.00
_cell.angle_beta   90.00
_cell.angle_gamma   90.00
#
_symmetry.space_group_name_H-M   'P 1'
#
loop_
_entity.id
_entity.type
_entity.pdbx_description
1 polymer ?
#
loop_
_entity_poly.entity_id
_entity_poly.type
_entity_poly.pdbx_seq_one_letter_code
_entity_poly.pdbx_strand_id
1 'polypeptide(L)'
;ATKAVVLCTTPNRYLAGVIEVHLKQFYSDRTHWIKMLSGKFEEPDFNQCYLDAKQHLKDNFSQYITNNKWIDINYPIQSIPNKIKSLSFDKESTYEDVLVGIKGQYLLFKNDKVLNIRKHTGYLLKIEY
;
A
#
# COMPACT_ATOMS: atom_id res chain seq x y z
N ALA A 1 -1.54 -2.65 -1.24
CA ALA A 1 -1.49 -4.12 -1.17
C ALA A 1 -2.90 -4.69 -1.02
N THR A 2 -3.20 -5.81 -1.68
CA THR A 2 -4.46 -6.55 -1.55
C THR A 2 -4.29 -7.82 -0.71
N LYS A 3 -3.05 -8.27 -0.58
CA LYS A 3 -2.66 -9.41 0.24
C LYS A 3 -1.43 -9.07 1.07
N ALA A 4 -1.34 -9.64 2.24
CA ALA A 4 -0.16 -9.56 3.09
C ALA A 4 0.11 -10.92 3.73
N VAL A 5 1.36 -11.15 4.11
CA VAL A 5 1.76 -12.33 4.86
C VAL A 5 2.74 -11.92 5.95
N VAL A 6 2.59 -12.50 7.13
CA VAL A 6 3.57 -12.33 8.21
C VAL A 6 4.77 -13.23 7.90
N LEU A 7 5.89 -12.62 7.56
CA LEU A 7 7.12 -13.34 7.23
C LEU A 7 7.95 -13.68 8.46
N CYS A 8 8.10 -12.73 9.38
CA CYS A 8 8.87 -12.87 10.60
C CYS A 8 8.16 -12.26 11.79
N THR A 9 8.45 -12.81 12.97
CA THR A 9 8.12 -12.18 14.27
C THR A 9 9.42 -11.95 15.03
N THR A 10 9.66 -10.72 15.44
CA THR A 10 10.90 -10.32 16.12
C THR A 10 10.63 -9.82 17.53
N PRO A 11 11.59 -9.97 18.47
CA PRO A 11 11.42 -9.52 19.85
C PRO A 11 11.38 -7.98 20.00
N ASN A 12 11.87 -7.24 18.99
CA ASN A 12 11.91 -5.78 19.03
C ASN A 12 11.92 -5.17 17.63
N ARG A 13 11.61 -3.85 17.57
CA ARG A 13 11.55 -3.08 16.33
C ARG A 13 12.91 -2.96 15.62
N TYR A 14 14.01 -2.95 16.36
CA TYR A 14 15.33 -2.85 15.77
C TYR A 14 15.61 -4.05 14.84
N LEU A 15 15.38 -5.28 15.32
CA LEU A 15 15.55 -6.48 14.51
C LEU A 15 14.59 -6.53 13.31
N ALA A 16 13.35 -6.05 13.48
CA ALA A 16 12.43 -5.92 12.34
C ALA A 16 13.01 -5.00 11.25
N GLY A 17 13.61 -3.88 11.65
CA GLY A 17 14.29 -2.96 10.73
C GLY A 17 15.51 -3.56 10.05
N VAL A 18 16.31 -4.35 10.77
CA VAL A 18 17.47 -5.06 10.18
C VAL A 18 17.00 -6.05 9.11
N ILE A 19 15.96 -6.83 9.37
CA ILE A 19 15.38 -7.77 8.40
C ILE A 19 14.82 -7.02 7.18
N GLU A 20 14.12 -5.90 7.40
CA GLU A 20 13.62 -5.06 6.31
C GLU A 20 14.75 -4.55 5.41
N VAL A 21 15.83 -4.03 5.99
CA VAL A 21 17.00 -3.56 5.24
C VAL A 21 17.67 -4.69 4.47
N HIS A 22 17.76 -5.87 5.07
CA HIS A 22 18.29 -7.07 4.39
C HIS A 22 17.44 -7.43 3.16
N LEU A 23 16.12 -7.47 3.31
CA LEU A 23 15.20 -7.80 2.21
C LEU A 23 15.15 -6.74 1.10
N LYS A 24 15.43 -5.46 1.39
CA LYS A 24 15.52 -4.39 0.38
C LYS A 24 16.59 -4.61 -0.68
N GLN A 25 17.55 -5.49 -0.45
CA GLN A 25 18.55 -5.88 -1.45
C GLN A 25 17.93 -6.73 -2.58
N PHE A 26 16.84 -7.42 -2.30
CA PHE A 26 16.17 -8.35 -3.21
C PHE A 26 14.83 -7.82 -3.71
N TYR A 27 14.17 -6.97 -2.93
CA TYR A 27 12.83 -6.47 -3.22
C TYR A 27 12.77 -4.95 -3.22
N SER A 28 12.03 -4.40 -4.19
CA SER A 28 11.76 -2.96 -4.25
C SER A 28 10.52 -2.61 -3.41
N ASP A 29 10.62 -1.57 -2.60
CA ASP A 29 9.48 -1.00 -1.87
C ASP A 29 8.69 0.06 -2.68
N ARG A 30 9.03 0.23 -3.97
CA ARG A 30 8.42 1.23 -4.84
C ARG A 30 7.05 0.78 -5.32
N THR A 31 6.02 1.52 -4.92
CA THR A 31 4.66 1.30 -5.40
C THR A 31 4.35 2.24 -6.57
N HIS A 32 4.01 1.66 -7.72
CA HIS A 32 3.49 2.43 -8.85
C HIS A 32 2.02 2.76 -8.59
N TRP A 33 1.77 3.89 -7.91
CA TRP A 33 0.47 4.25 -7.35
C TRP A 33 -0.69 4.30 -8.38
N ILE A 34 -0.42 4.71 -9.63
CA ILE A 34 -1.43 4.73 -10.70
C ILE A 34 -1.88 3.30 -11.04
N LYS A 35 -0.93 2.37 -11.24
CA LYS A 35 -1.25 0.96 -11.50
C LYS A 35 -2.00 0.35 -10.31
N MET A 36 -1.56 0.64 -9.09
CA MET A 36 -2.21 0.17 -7.86
C MET A 36 -3.67 0.64 -7.77
N LEU A 37 -3.97 1.91 -8.08
CA LEU A 37 -5.32 2.45 -8.01
C LEU A 37 -6.20 1.96 -9.15
N SER A 38 -5.68 1.86 -10.37
CA SER A 38 -6.43 1.38 -11.55
C SER A 38 -6.66 -0.12 -11.57
N GLY A 39 -6.04 -0.90 -10.67
CA GLY A 39 -6.12 -2.36 -10.67
C GLY A 39 -5.41 -3.01 -11.87
N LYS A 40 -4.68 -2.24 -12.68
CA LYS A 40 -3.95 -2.71 -13.87
C LYS A 40 -2.55 -3.18 -13.48
N PHE A 41 -2.47 -4.32 -12.83
CA PHE A 41 -1.21 -4.99 -12.52
C PHE A 41 -1.38 -6.50 -12.67
N GLU A 42 -0.32 -7.17 -13.06
CA GLU A 42 -0.26 -8.63 -13.00
C GLU A 42 -0.12 -9.05 -11.54
N GLU A 43 -0.97 -9.96 -11.10
CA GLU A 43 -0.82 -10.53 -9.76
C GLU A 43 0.37 -11.49 -9.78
N PRO A 44 1.42 -11.22 -8.98
CA PRO A 44 2.52 -12.18 -8.85
C PRO A 44 2.05 -13.45 -8.16
N ASP A 45 2.72 -14.56 -8.40
CA ASP A 45 2.56 -15.73 -7.55
C ASP A 45 3.05 -15.41 -6.14
N PHE A 46 2.10 -15.09 -5.28
CA PHE A 46 2.38 -14.62 -3.92
C PHE A 46 2.99 -15.72 -3.05
N ASN A 47 2.65 -16.98 -3.31
CA ASN A 47 3.27 -18.12 -2.62
C ASN A 47 4.74 -18.26 -3.01
N GLN A 48 5.06 -18.11 -4.29
CA GLN A 48 6.44 -18.17 -4.76
C GLN A 48 7.26 -17.01 -4.18
N CYS A 49 6.72 -15.79 -4.18
CA CYS A 49 7.38 -14.63 -3.56
C CYS A 49 7.63 -14.83 -2.06
N TYR A 50 6.70 -15.47 -1.35
CA TYR A 50 6.85 -15.78 0.06
C TYR A 50 7.96 -16.81 0.30
N LEU A 51 8.00 -17.89 -0.48
CA LEU A 51 9.03 -18.93 -0.38
C LEU A 51 10.41 -18.36 -0.67
N ASP A 52 10.52 -17.51 -1.65
CA ASP A 52 11.73 -16.80 -2.06
C ASP A 52 12.23 -15.88 -0.93
N ALA A 53 11.33 -15.08 -0.34
CA ALA A 53 11.65 -14.22 0.79
C ALA A 53 12.15 -15.05 2.01
N LYS A 54 11.53 -16.19 2.29
CA LYS A 54 12.02 -17.11 3.34
C LYS A 54 13.42 -17.64 3.04
N GLN A 55 13.71 -17.94 1.77
CA GLN A 55 15.02 -18.41 1.38
C GLN A 55 16.11 -17.38 1.67
N HIS A 56 15.87 -16.10 1.37
CA HIS A 56 16.82 -15.01 1.67
C HIS A 56 17.04 -14.78 3.17
N LEU A 57 16.13 -15.27 4.03
CA LEU A 57 16.24 -15.11 5.49
C LEU A 57 16.84 -16.33 6.20
N LYS A 58 17.00 -17.47 5.52
CA LYS A 58 17.40 -18.73 6.16
C LYS A 58 18.72 -18.65 6.92
N ASP A 59 19.72 -18.00 6.35
CA ASP A 59 21.08 -18.06 6.87
C ASP A 59 21.25 -17.22 8.15
N ASN A 60 20.59 -16.06 8.24
CA ASN A 60 20.82 -15.10 9.31
C ASN A 60 19.61 -14.89 10.24
N PHE A 61 18.39 -15.24 9.80
CA PHE A 61 17.15 -14.85 10.48
C PHE A 61 16.15 -16.02 10.60
N SER A 62 16.58 -17.26 10.40
CA SER A 62 15.71 -18.44 10.40
C SER A 62 14.85 -18.57 11.66
N GLN A 63 15.39 -18.20 12.82
CA GLN A 63 14.71 -18.29 14.12
C GLN A 63 13.53 -17.32 14.24
N TYR A 64 13.44 -16.30 13.38
CA TYR A 64 12.36 -15.30 13.36
C TYR A 64 11.27 -15.60 12.35
N ILE A 65 11.51 -16.55 11.42
CA ILE A 65 10.55 -16.93 10.40
C ILE A 65 9.34 -17.60 11.04
N THR A 66 8.14 -17.12 10.72
CA THR A 66 6.89 -17.66 11.25
C THR A 66 6.17 -18.53 10.23
N ASN A 67 5.19 -19.30 10.71
CA ASN A 67 4.24 -19.98 9.85
C ASN A 67 3.30 -18.97 9.20
N ASN A 68 2.88 -19.28 7.97
CA ASN A 68 2.07 -18.42 7.10
C ASN A 68 0.81 -17.94 7.79
N LYS A 69 0.70 -16.64 8.01
CA LYS A 69 -0.57 -15.99 8.32
C LYS A 69 -0.89 -15.06 7.17
N TRP A 70 -1.74 -15.54 6.28
CA TRP A 70 -2.23 -14.75 5.13
C TRP A 70 -3.32 -13.80 5.58
N ILE A 71 -3.27 -12.60 5.03
CA ILE A 71 -4.22 -11.52 5.32
C ILE A 71 -4.70 -10.98 3.98
N ASP A 72 -5.99 -11.08 3.72
CA ASP A 72 -6.62 -10.40 2.60
C ASP A 72 -7.03 -9.00 3.03
N ILE A 73 -6.67 -8.00 2.22
CA ILE A 73 -6.94 -6.59 2.50
C ILE A 73 -8.00 -6.10 1.51
N ASN A 74 -9.19 -5.86 2.03
CA ASN A 74 -10.29 -5.30 1.26
C ASN A 74 -10.41 -3.80 1.53
N TYR A 75 -10.58 -3.04 0.46
CA TYR A 75 -10.78 -1.59 0.54
C TYR A 75 -12.23 -1.24 0.24
N PRO A 76 -12.82 -0.21 0.89
CA PRO A 76 -14.15 0.28 0.59
C PRO A 76 -14.11 1.05 -0.75
N ILE A 77 -14.29 0.35 -1.86
CA ILE A 77 -14.28 0.89 -3.21
C ILE A 77 -15.57 0.48 -3.92
N GLN A 78 -16.37 1.45 -4.33
CA GLN A 78 -17.58 1.25 -5.14
C GLN A 78 -17.25 1.25 -6.64
N SER A 79 -16.34 2.12 -7.06
CA SER A 79 -15.87 2.18 -8.45
C SER A 79 -14.41 2.60 -8.53
N ILE A 80 -13.73 2.12 -9.58
CA ILE A 80 -12.33 2.47 -9.86
C ILE A 80 -12.32 3.55 -10.93
N PRO A 81 -11.56 4.66 -10.74
CA PRO A 81 -11.41 5.69 -11.75
C PRO A 81 -10.82 5.16 -13.07
N ASN A 82 -11.40 5.57 -14.20
CA ASN A 82 -10.89 5.19 -15.52
C ASN A 82 -9.59 5.91 -15.89
N LYS A 83 -9.53 7.20 -15.58
CA LYS A 83 -8.35 8.06 -15.77
C LYS A 83 -8.02 8.72 -14.45
N ILE A 84 -6.89 8.38 -13.87
CA ILE A 84 -6.49 8.91 -12.57
C ILE A 84 -5.89 10.30 -12.74
N LYS A 85 -6.56 11.32 -12.17
CA LYS A 85 -6.12 12.70 -12.10
C LYS A 85 -5.85 13.08 -10.65
N SER A 86 -4.64 13.51 -10.34
CA SER A 86 -4.30 13.93 -8.97
C SER A 86 -4.98 15.25 -8.63
N LEU A 87 -5.70 15.26 -7.51
CA LEU A 87 -6.20 16.47 -6.87
C LEU A 87 -5.13 17.02 -5.92
N SER A 88 -4.97 18.35 -5.89
CA SER A 88 -4.09 19.02 -4.95
C SER A 88 -4.72 20.32 -4.46
N PHE A 89 -4.81 20.49 -3.14
CA PHE A 89 -5.31 21.70 -2.52
C PHE A 89 -4.35 22.90 -2.61
N ASP A 90 -3.13 22.70 -3.10
CA ASP A 90 -2.25 23.80 -3.52
C ASP A 90 -2.78 24.54 -4.77
N LYS A 91 -3.61 23.85 -5.57
CA LYS A 91 -4.14 24.36 -6.83
C LYS A 91 -5.62 24.65 -6.79
N GLU A 92 -6.37 23.83 -6.08
CA GLU A 92 -7.82 23.89 -5.97
C GLU A 92 -8.16 23.94 -4.46
N SER A 93 -8.44 25.11 -3.91
CA SER A 93 -8.71 25.29 -2.47
C SER A 93 -10.03 24.65 -2.00
N THR A 94 -10.94 24.40 -2.92
CA THR A 94 -12.24 23.75 -2.66
C THR A 94 -12.49 22.71 -3.73
N TYR A 95 -13.01 21.56 -3.32
CA TYR A 95 -13.39 20.50 -4.26
C TYR A 95 -14.68 19.83 -3.77
N GLU A 96 -15.61 19.64 -4.69
CA GLU A 96 -16.89 18.99 -4.45
C GLU A 96 -17.06 17.84 -5.44
N ASP A 97 -17.25 16.63 -4.93
CA ASP A 97 -17.49 15.43 -5.73
C ASP A 97 -17.97 14.29 -4.83
N VAL A 98 -18.44 13.22 -5.44
CA VAL A 98 -18.87 12.01 -4.73
C VAL A 98 -17.67 11.12 -4.44
N LEU A 99 -17.45 10.81 -3.16
CA LEU A 99 -16.43 9.82 -2.74
C LEU A 99 -16.91 8.42 -3.14
N VAL A 100 -16.16 7.74 -3.99
CA VAL A 100 -16.46 6.40 -4.50
C VAL A 100 -15.51 5.32 -3.98
N GLY A 101 -14.48 5.71 -3.25
CA GLY A 101 -13.61 4.73 -2.62
C GLY A 101 -12.47 5.32 -1.81
N ILE A 102 -11.95 4.47 -0.93
CA ILE A 102 -10.75 4.76 -0.13
C ILE A 102 -9.79 3.60 -0.30
N LYS A 103 -8.55 3.89 -0.72
CA LYS A 103 -7.49 2.88 -0.86
C LYS A 103 -6.18 3.38 -0.25
N GLY A 104 -5.87 2.88 0.94
CA GLY A 104 -4.72 3.36 1.71
C GLY A 104 -4.83 4.86 2.00
N GLN A 105 -3.87 5.64 1.51
CA GLN A 105 -3.82 7.09 1.69
C GLN A 105 -4.57 7.89 0.62
N TYR A 106 -5.33 7.22 -0.26
CA TYR A 106 -5.99 7.84 -1.40
C TYR A 106 -7.51 7.84 -1.24
N LEU A 107 -8.12 9.01 -1.42
CA LEU A 107 -9.56 9.17 -1.62
C LEU A 107 -9.84 9.19 -3.13
N LEU A 108 -10.78 8.35 -3.56
CA LEU A 108 -11.18 8.19 -4.95
C LEU A 108 -12.52 8.87 -5.16
N PHE A 109 -12.61 9.76 -6.15
CA PHE A 109 -13.82 10.51 -6.47
C PHE A 109 -14.40 10.10 -7.84
N LYS A 110 -15.71 10.30 -8.00
CA LYS A 110 -16.48 9.87 -9.17
C LYS A 110 -15.94 10.42 -10.48
N ASN A 111 -15.45 11.67 -10.49
CA ASN A 111 -14.94 12.35 -11.69
C ASN A 111 -13.45 12.08 -11.96
N ASP A 112 -12.97 10.87 -11.65
CA ASP A 112 -11.59 10.42 -11.87
C ASP A 112 -10.51 11.20 -11.09
N LYS A 113 -10.91 12.06 -10.14
CA LYS A 113 -9.97 12.74 -9.24
C LYS A 113 -9.57 11.83 -8.09
N VAL A 114 -8.32 11.96 -7.68
CA VAL A 114 -7.74 11.19 -6.58
C VAL A 114 -6.95 12.12 -5.68
N LEU A 115 -7.32 12.16 -4.41
CA LEU A 115 -6.61 12.93 -3.38
C LEU A 115 -5.67 12.03 -2.60
N ASN A 116 -4.39 12.39 -2.57
CA ASN A 116 -3.42 11.76 -1.67
C ASN A 116 -3.34 12.55 -0.36
N ILE A 117 -3.95 12.03 0.70
CA ILE A 117 -4.02 12.70 2.01
C ILE A 117 -2.63 12.99 2.58
N ARG A 118 -1.65 12.09 2.40
CA ARG A 118 -0.28 12.30 2.91
C ARG A 118 0.45 13.49 2.29
N LYS A 119 0.06 13.91 1.09
CA LYS A 119 0.64 15.12 0.46
C LYS A 119 0.15 16.41 1.10
N HIS A 120 -0.91 16.36 1.88
CA HIS A 120 -1.55 17.51 2.51
C HIS A 120 -1.38 17.48 4.04
N THR A 121 -0.28 16.93 4.52
CA THR A 121 0.07 16.96 5.95
C THR A 121 0.24 18.40 6.42
N GLY A 122 -0.43 18.78 7.51
CA GLY A 122 -0.42 20.14 8.06
C GLY A 122 -1.50 21.07 7.50
N TYR A 123 -2.30 20.64 6.53
CA TYR A 123 -3.46 21.39 6.05
C TYR A 123 -4.63 21.29 7.03
N LEU A 124 -5.31 22.41 7.23
CA LEU A 124 -6.62 22.43 7.90
C LEU A 124 -7.70 22.28 6.83
N LEU A 125 -8.48 21.21 6.91
CA LEU A 125 -9.55 20.92 5.97
C LEU A 125 -10.91 21.03 6.66
N LYS A 126 -11.89 21.62 5.98
CA LYS A 126 -13.30 21.57 6.33
C LYS A 126 -14.00 20.57 5.41
N ILE A 127 -14.73 19.63 5.98
CA ILE A 127 -15.54 18.64 5.25
C ILE A 127 -17.00 18.94 5.50
N GLU A 128 -17.75 19.10 4.42
CA GLU A 128 -19.22 19.25 4.43
C GLU A 128 -19.82 18.06 3.69
N TYR A 129 -20.92 17.47 4.21
CA TYR A 129 -21.58 16.26 3.67
C TYR A 129 -23.09 16.31 3.85
#